data_905fffda8d7b79418a9e11246179ee2c
#
_entry.id   905fffda8d7b79418a9e11246179ee2c
#
_cell.length_a   1.000
_cell.length_b   1.000
_cell.length_c   1.000
_cell.angle_alpha   90.00
_cell.angle_beta   90.00
_cell.angle_gamma   90.00
#
_symmetry.space_group_name_H-M   'P 1'
#
loop_
_entity.id
_entity.type
_entity.pdbx_description
1 polymer ?
#
loop_
_entity_poly.entity_id
_entity_poly.type
_entity_poly.pdbx_seq_one_letter_code
_entity_poly.pdbx_strand_id
1 'polypeptide(L)'
;MIKVFLVEDEFVIREGIKHNVEWEKHGYDFCGEAGDGEMAYSMICEKKPDIVITDIRMPFMDGLELSRLIKTNLPDTEIIVL
;
A
#
# COMPACT_ATOMS: atom_id res chain seq x y z
N MET A 1 9.62 -9.27 10.31
CA MET A 1 9.92 -8.48 9.11
C MET A 1 8.96 -7.29 9.02
N ILE A 2 9.39 -6.25 8.35
CA ILE A 2 8.56 -5.06 8.15
C ILE A 2 7.54 -5.38 7.05
N LYS A 3 6.27 -5.23 7.34
CA LYS A 3 5.19 -5.55 6.39
C LYS A 3 4.91 -4.37 5.48
N VAL A 4 4.92 -4.61 4.17
CA VAL A 4 4.69 -3.59 3.14
C VAL A 4 3.46 -3.93 2.32
N PHE A 5 2.58 -2.94 2.12
CA PHE A 5 1.39 -3.06 1.30
C PHE A 5 1.48 -2.07 0.14
N LEU A 6 1.15 -2.51 -1.06
CA LEU A 6 1.24 -1.68 -2.28
C LEU A 6 -0.15 -1.37 -2.85
N VAL A 7 -0.40 -0.10 -3.13
CA VAL A 7 -1.64 0.35 -3.76
C VAL A 7 -1.30 1.05 -5.07
N GLU A 8 -1.69 0.46 -6.18
CA GLU A 8 -1.42 0.97 -7.52
C GLU A 8 -2.49 0.47 -8.47
N ASP A 9 -3.21 1.36 -9.16
CA ASP A 9 -4.31 0.96 -10.02
C ASP A 9 -3.87 0.34 -11.35
N GLU A 10 -2.69 0.67 -11.86
CA GLU A 10 -2.19 0.10 -13.09
C GLU A 10 -1.52 -1.25 -12.83
N PHE A 11 -2.12 -2.30 -13.40
CA PHE A 11 -1.64 -3.66 -13.17
C PHE A 11 -0.17 -3.86 -13.55
N VAL A 12 0.25 -3.33 -14.69
CA VAL A 12 1.63 -3.50 -15.15
C VAL A 12 2.62 -2.85 -14.20
N ILE A 13 2.31 -1.64 -13.73
CA ILE A 13 3.17 -0.93 -12.78
C ILE A 13 3.19 -1.67 -11.45
N ARG A 14 2.03 -2.11 -10.96
CA ARG A 14 1.94 -2.84 -9.70
C ARG A 14 2.77 -4.14 -9.74
N GLU A 15 2.64 -4.90 -10.82
CA GLU A 15 3.42 -6.13 -10.99
C GLU A 15 4.91 -5.83 -11.12
N GLY A 16 5.29 -4.75 -11.79
CA GLY A 16 6.67 -4.33 -11.92
C GLY A 16 7.32 -4.04 -10.58
N ILE A 17 6.64 -3.28 -9.74
CA ILE A 17 7.14 -2.96 -8.39
C ILE A 17 7.24 -4.23 -7.55
N LYS A 18 6.19 -5.04 -7.58
CA LYS A 18 6.13 -6.27 -6.80
C LYS A 18 7.28 -7.22 -7.11
N HIS A 19 7.60 -7.39 -8.40
CA HIS A 19 8.58 -8.38 -8.83
C HIS A 19 10.01 -7.86 -8.98
N ASN A 20 10.22 -6.55 -9.05
CA ASN A 20 11.56 -5.99 -9.24
C ASN A 20 12.27 -5.60 -7.94
N VAL A 21 11.57 -5.64 -6.83
CA VAL A 21 12.17 -5.39 -5.52
C VAL A 21 12.35 -6.73 -4.81
N GLU A 22 13.54 -6.94 -4.29
CA GLU A 22 13.83 -8.16 -3.50
C GLU A 22 13.45 -7.91 -2.05
N TRP A 23 12.13 -7.95 -1.79
CA TRP A 23 11.58 -7.57 -0.50
C TRP A 23 12.18 -8.34 0.69
N GLU A 24 12.15 -9.67 0.62
CA GLU A 24 12.63 -10.50 1.72
C GLU A 24 14.12 -10.34 1.98
N LYS A 25 14.89 -10.16 0.91
CA LYS A 25 16.34 -9.97 1.02
C LYS A 25 16.68 -8.73 1.86
N HIS A 26 15.82 -7.72 1.81
CA HIS A 26 16.03 -6.46 2.52
C HIS A 26 15.23 -6.37 3.82
N GLY A 27 14.66 -7.47 4.28
CA GLY A 27 13.95 -7.51 5.55
C GLY A 27 12.49 -7.09 5.49
N TYR A 28 11.91 -7.06 4.28
CA TYR A 28 10.50 -6.69 4.08
C TYR A 28 9.64 -7.89 3.75
N ASP A 29 8.41 -7.87 4.26
CA ASP A 29 7.39 -8.84 3.92
C ASP A 29 6.35 -8.12 3.06
N PHE A 30 6.28 -8.45 1.77
CA PHE A 30 5.26 -7.92 0.87
C PHE A 30 3.94 -8.59 1.22
N CYS A 31 3.15 -7.94 2.07
CA CYS A 31 1.98 -8.59 2.67
C CYS A 31 0.69 -8.48 1.85
N GLY A 32 0.65 -7.60 0.85
CA GLY A 32 -0.54 -7.50 0.01
C GLY A 32 -0.49 -6.34 -0.96
N GLU A 33 -1.48 -6.33 -1.86
CA GLU A 33 -1.61 -5.30 -2.88
C GLU A 33 -3.08 -5.07 -3.21
N ALA A 34 -3.39 -3.90 -3.74
CA ALA A 34 -4.73 -3.58 -4.20
C ALA A 34 -4.67 -2.58 -5.36
N GLY A 35 -5.72 -2.57 -6.18
CA GLY A 35 -5.81 -1.73 -7.36
C GLY A 35 -6.63 -0.47 -7.17
N ASP A 36 -7.23 -0.24 -6.02
CA ASP A 36 -7.96 0.98 -5.72
C ASP A 36 -7.94 1.26 -4.21
N GLY A 37 -8.26 2.51 -3.86
CA GLY A 37 -8.14 2.95 -2.47
C GLY A 37 -9.16 2.34 -1.52
N GLU A 38 -10.38 2.08 -1.99
CA GLU A 38 -11.41 1.48 -1.13
C GLU A 38 -11.06 0.06 -0.74
N MET A 39 -10.71 -0.76 -1.73
CA MET A 39 -10.29 -2.14 -1.48
C MET A 39 -9.03 -2.15 -0.62
N ALA A 40 -8.07 -1.27 -0.94
CA ALA A 40 -6.84 -1.15 -0.19
C ALA A 40 -7.10 -0.86 1.29
N TYR A 41 -7.96 0.11 1.58
CA TYR A 41 -8.21 0.49 2.96
C TYR A 41 -8.77 -0.67 3.78
N SER A 42 -9.71 -1.41 3.22
CA SER A 42 -10.27 -2.59 3.87
C SER A 42 -9.20 -3.62 4.20
N MET A 43 -8.34 -3.92 3.23
CA MET A 43 -7.25 -4.87 3.42
C MET A 43 -6.19 -4.38 4.40
N ILE A 44 -5.88 -3.09 4.34
CA ILE A 44 -4.89 -2.46 5.24
C ILE A 44 -5.36 -2.51 6.68
N CYS A 45 -6.63 -2.24 6.93
CA CYS A 45 -7.19 -2.33 8.28
C CYS A 45 -7.08 -3.73 8.85
N GLU A 46 -7.24 -4.74 8.00
CA GLU A 46 -7.14 -6.13 8.42
C GLU A 46 -5.69 -6.57 8.64
N LYS A 47 -4.81 -6.24 7.69
CA LYS A 47 -3.41 -6.70 7.71
C LYS A 47 -2.50 -5.86 8.59
N LYS A 48 -2.85 -4.61 8.82
CA LYS A 48 -2.08 -3.65 9.62
C LYS A 48 -0.60 -3.62 9.22
N PRO A 49 -0.30 -3.24 7.95
CA PRO A 49 1.09 -3.18 7.50
C PRO A 49 1.86 -2.07 8.20
N ASP A 50 3.17 -2.18 8.19
CA ASP A 50 4.05 -1.15 8.74
C ASP A 50 4.22 0.01 7.77
N ILE A 51 4.24 -0.31 6.46
CA ILE A 51 4.43 0.67 5.39
C ILE A 51 3.38 0.45 4.31
N VAL A 52 2.76 1.53 3.85
CA VAL A 52 1.88 1.52 2.68
C VAL A 52 2.53 2.39 1.61
N ILE A 53 2.72 1.81 0.42
CA ILE A 53 3.17 2.56 -0.75
C ILE A 53 1.95 2.75 -1.64
N THR A 54 1.60 3.98 -1.96
CA THR A 54 0.40 4.26 -2.74
C THR A 54 0.64 5.29 -3.84
N ASP A 55 -0.04 5.12 -4.96
CA ASP A 55 -0.15 6.15 -5.97
C ASP A 55 -1.20 7.18 -5.51
N ILE A 56 -1.17 8.38 -6.09
CA ILE A 56 -2.15 9.42 -5.76
C ILE A 56 -3.45 9.20 -6.52
N ARG A 57 -3.36 9.02 -7.83
CA ARG A 57 -4.54 8.94 -8.69
C ARG A 57 -5.03 7.51 -8.85
N MET A 58 -6.15 7.22 -8.21
CA MET A 58 -6.78 5.91 -8.28
C MET A 58 -8.30 6.08 -8.29
N PRO A 59 -9.03 5.11 -8.89
CA PRO A 59 -10.49 5.18 -8.87
C PRO A 59 -11.04 4.99 -7.45
N PHE A 60 -12.24 5.51 -7.24
CA PHE A 60 -13.03 5.44 -6.01
C PHE A 60 -12.45 6.24 -4.86
N MET A 61 -11.28 5.89 -4.38
CA MET A 61 -10.60 6.62 -3.30
C MET A 61 -9.15 6.85 -3.73
N ASP A 62 -8.74 8.12 -3.86
CA ASP A 62 -7.37 8.43 -4.25
C ASP A 62 -6.38 8.25 -3.10
N GLY A 63 -5.08 8.35 -3.43
CA GLY A 63 -4.02 8.11 -2.45
C GLY A 63 -4.00 9.12 -1.31
N LEU A 64 -4.44 10.35 -1.55
CA LEU A 64 -4.47 11.38 -0.49
C LEU A 64 -5.58 11.08 0.51
N GLU A 65 -6.75 10.70 0.03
CA GLU A 65 -7.86 10.31 0.90
C GLU A 65 -7.52 9.05 1.68
N LEU A 66 -6.92 8.06 1.01
CA LEU A 66 -6.45 6.83 1.66
C LEU A 66 -5.43 7.16 2.75
N SER A 67 -4.47 8.03 2.46
CA SER A 67 -3.45 8.44 3.43
C SER A 67 -4.08 9.09 4.66
N ARG A 68 -5.07 9.95 4.45
CA ARG A 68 -5.77 10.61 5.55
C ARG A 68 -6.48 9.60 6.45
N LEU A 69 -7.16 8.62 5.86
CA LEU A 69 -7.85 7.59 6.64
C LEU A 69 -6.87 6.71 7.41
N ILE A 70 -5.76 6.35 6.79
CA ILE A 70 -4.73 5.55 7.45
C ILE A 70 -4.14 6.31 8.63
N LYS A 71 -3.77 7.58 8.43
CA LYS A 71 -3.19 8.38 9.51
C LYS A 71 -4.15 8.55 10.68
N THR A 72 -5.44 8.65 10.40
CA THR A 72 -6.46 8.79 11.45
C THR A 72 -6.67 7.50 12.22
N ASN A 73 -6.77 6.37 11.53
CA ASN A 73 -7.20 5.10 12.12
C ASN A 73 -6.06 4.13 12.41
N LEU A 74 -4.92 4.28 11.72
CA LEU A 74 -3.75 3.42 11.87
C LEU A 74 -2.51 4.30 11.96
N PRO A 75 -2.36 5.09 13.04
CA PRO A 75 -1.31 6.12 13.10
C PRO A 75 0.12 5.58 13.07
N ASP A 76 0.32 4.31 13.37
CA ASP A 76 1.65 3.70 13.36
C ASP A 76 2.08 3.24 11.97
N THR A 77 1.18 3.25 10.99
CA THR A 77 1.51 2.87 9.62
C THR A 77 2.14 4.07 8.89
N GLU A 78 3.33 3.85 8.32
CA GLU A 78 4.00 4.87 7.51
C GLU A 78 3.48 4.81 6.08
N ILE A 79 3.42 5.96 5.42
CA ILE A 79 2.89 6.05 4.06
C ILE A 79 3.92 6.68 3.14
N ILE A 80 4.15 6.03 2.00
CA ILE A 80 4.99 6.55 0.92
C ILE A 80 4.07 6.80 -0.27
N VAL A 81 3.99 8.05 -0.71
CA VAL A 81 3.17 8.44 -1.87
C VAL A 81 4.08 8.60 -3.07
N LEU A 82 3.72 7.94 -4.15
CA LEU A 82 4.50 7.96 -5.39
C LEU A 82 4.09 9.11 -6.31
#